data_fd5925e173de78fb56cbf3458114d8db
#
_entry.id   fd5925e173de78fb56cbf3458114d8db
#
_cell.length_a   1.000
_cell.length_b   1.000
_cell.length_c   1.000
_cell.angle_alpha   90.00
_cell.angle_beta   90.00
_cell.angle_gamma   90.00
#
_symmetry.space_group_name_H-M   'P 1'
#
loop_
_entity.id
_entity.type
_entity.pdbx_description
1 polymer ?
#
loop_
_entity_poly.entity_id
_entity_poly.type
_entity_poly.pdbx_seq_one_letter_code
_entity_poly.pdbx_strand_id
1 'polypeptide(L)'
;MRVSDQTIESILKQGGVVDEPQLADLKLIAERSKQTLQEAAIEQKVISEEDLTKLIGDYIGVPFVRIEPKDIPEDILKRIPEHIARQYNVVLFEKNEDDSLSLAMEDPDDVQALNFIQKEIGYNTKVFLATKSNILDCLENYRGNINAELDEVIAVQKDASAEDQNVSQDDFAENSPIAQTVNLLLEYAIKSNASDIHIEPREDYVQVRYRIDGVLKEVNKLPRNVHGALVSRIKILSNLKIDERRVPQDGRFKIKVSGKQYALRVSTLPIADGEKVVMRILDESNQAVKLDQLGYWGLSLATVKDAMAQPNGMILVTGPTGSGKSTSLFSVLSELNTPDVNISTIEDPVEYKIPGVNQTQTNAKAGMTFASGLRALLRQDPNIIMVGEIRDGETANLGVQAALTGHLVFSTLHTNNAATCLPRLLDMGIEPFLIASTVKAVIGQRLVRRLCMNCRQEYTPNEEEIKYITEMFKINTESIKKIHDLEEQAFEDKIGGDTPMGSTDSGIEHLWKPNPEGCDECGHNGFKGRVGIYEVLGISIPIQKMITANATSNDIQDQAISEGMVTMQMDGLIKSLRGITTVDEVLRATRE
;
A
#
# COMPACT_ATOMS: atom_id res chain seq x y z
N MET A 1 12.65 -27.24 -0.15
CA MET A 1 13.33 -28.51 0.16
C MET A 1 12.62 -29.19 1.33
N ARG A 2 12.20 -30.44 1.20
CA ARG A 2 11.58 -31.20 2.31
C ARG A 2 12.62 -32.03 3.04
N VAL A 3 13.56 -31.36 3.68
CA VAL A 3 14.44 -32.02 4.64
C VAL A 3 13.63 -32.35 5.88
N SER A 4 13.75 -33.56 6.41
CA SER A 4 13.00 -33.94 7.62
C SER A 4 13.41 -33.07 8.82
N ASP A 5 12.47 -32.76 9.71
CA ASP A 5 12.78 -32.00 10.93
C ASP A 5 13.90 -32.65 11.77
N GLN A 6 14.01 -33.98 11.71
CA GLN A 6 15.12 -34.69 12.37
C GLN A 6 16.49 -34.37 11.73
N THR A 7 16.52 -34.21 10.40
CA THR A 7 17.75 -33.85 9.69
C THR A 7 18.11 -32.39 9.97
N ILE A 8 17.12 -31.47 9.94
CA ILE A 8 17.34 -30.07 10.31
C ILE A 8 17.82 -29.93 11.75
N GLU A 9 17.27 -30.70 12.69
CA GLU A 9 17.77 -30.76 14.06
C GLU A 9 19.26 -31.14 14.13
N SER A 10 19.64 -32.19 13.39
CA SER A 10 21.01 -32.64 13.32
C SER A 10 21.96 -31.60 12.74
N ILE A 11 21.55 -30.92 11.68
CA ILE A 11 22.30 -29.84 11.02
C ILE A 11 22.49 -28.65 11.97
N LEU A 12 21.43 -28.18 12.65
CA LEU A 12 21.49 -27.05 13.58
C LEU A 12 22.39 -27.37 14.80
N LYS A 13 22.37 -28.61 15.30
CA LYS A 13 23.26 -29.06 16.38
C LYS A 13 24.72 -29.17 15.94
N GLN A 14 24.99 -29.81 14.81
CA GLN A 14 26.34 -29.98 14.28
C GLN A 14 26.97 -28.66 13.83
N GLY A 15 26.16 -27.76 13.31
CA GLY A 15 26.57 -26.39 12.95
C GLY A 15 26.79 -25.47 14.16
N GLY A 16 26.51 -25.91 15.38
CA GLY A 16 26.66 -25.09 16.58
C GLY A 16 25.77 -23.86 16.64
N VAL A 17 24.66 -23.84 15.88
CA VAL A 17 23.75 -22.71 15.73
C VAL A 17 22.80 -22.56 16.92
N VAL A 18 22.40 -23.70 17.52
CA VAL A 18 21.47 -23.75 18.65
C VAL A 18 21.96 -24.70 19.72
N ASP A 19 21.70 -24.37 20.99
CA ASP A 19 21.85 -25.27 22.12
C ASP A 19 20.59 -26.13 22.34
N GLU A 20 20.66 -27.12 23.25
CA GLU A 20 19.51 -28.00 23.50
C GLU A 20 18.25 -27.29 24.03
N PRO A 21 18.34 -26.30 24.94
CA PRO A 21 17.18 -25.52 25.35
C PRO A 21 16.52 -24.71 24.19
N GLN A 22 17.33 -24.03 23.40
CA GLN A 22 16.85 -23.26 22.23
C GLN A 22 16.17 -24.15 21.21
N LEU A 23 16.71 -25.35 20.98
CA LEU A 23 16.09 -26.32 20.07
C LEU A 23 14.73 -26.81 20.58
N ALA A 24 14.61 -27.03 21.89
CA ALA A 24 13.34 -27.45 22.51
C ALA A 24 12.27 -26.37 22.35
N ASP A 25 12.65 -25.10 22.53
CA ASP A 25 11.75 -23.95 22.34
C ASP A 25 11.32 -23.82 20.87
N LEU A 26 12.25 -23.97 19.92
CA LEU A 26 11.94 -23.96 18.48
C LEU A 26 10.95 -25.07 18.08
N LYS A 27 11.11 -26.28 18.61
CA LYS A 27 10.16 -27.37 18.37
C LYS A 27 8.77 -27.05 18.89
N LEU A 28 8.65 -26.48 20.09
CA LEU A 28 7.38 -26.06 20.65
C LEU A 28 6.70 -24.96 19.80
N ILE A 29 7.49 -24.03 19.27
CA ILE A 29 6.98 -22.98 18.37
C ILE A 29 6.51 -23.61 17.06
N ALA A 30 7.29 -24.46 16.42
CA ALA A 30 6.96 -25.16 15.19
C ALA A 30 5.64 -25.95 15.32
N GLU A 31 5.48 -26.72 16.42
CA GLU A 31 4.24 -27.45 16.69
C GLU A 31 3.01 -26.54 16.89
N ARG A 32 3.17 -25.45 17.64
CA ARG A 32 2.08 -24.47 17.89
C ARG A 32 1.63 -23.74 16.63
N SER A 33 2.58 -23.36 15.78
CA SER A 33 2.32 -22.63 14.53
C SER A 33 2.00 -23.54 13.36
N LYS A 34 2.10 -24.88 13.52
CA LYS A 34 1.95 -25.89 12.45
C LYS A 34 2.91 -25.64 11.27
N GLN A 35 4.13 -25.25 11.58
CA GLN A 35 5.22 -24.99 10.65
C GLN A 35 6.30 -26.06 10.77
N THR A 36 7.20 -26.12 9.77
CA THR A 36 8.40 -26.96 9.86
C THR A 36 9.43 -26.34 10.82
N LEU A 37 10.33 -27.16 11.35
CA LEU A 37 11.43 -26.68 12.21
C LEU A 37 12.33 -25.67 11.47
N GLN A 38 12.51 -25.86 10.17
CA GLN A 38 13.23 -24.94 9.29
C GLN A 38 12.56 -23.55 9.24
N GLU A 39 11.27 -23.50 8.99
CA GLU A 39 10.51 -22.24 8.94
C GLU A 39 10.52 -21.53 10.29
N ALA A 40 10.35 -22.26 11.38
CA ALA A 40 10.40 -21.69 12.73
C ALA A 40 11.78 -21.10 13.07
N ALA A 41 12.89 -21.77 12.67
CA ALA A 41 14.24 -21.27 12.92
C ALA A 41 14.53 -19.96 12.16
N ILE A 42 14.05 -19.83 10.93
CA ILE A 42 14.21 -18.63 10.11
C ILE A 42 13.31 -17.49 10.65
N GLU A 43 12.06 -17.76 10.96
CA GLU A 43 11.09 -16.75 11.44
C GLU A 43 11.50 -16.17 12.80
N GLN A 44 12.04 -17.00 13.69
CA GLN A 44 12.59 -16.56 14.97
C GLN A 44 13.98 -15.92 14.85
N LYS A 45 14.52 -15.77 13.62
CA LYS A 45 15.84 -15.18 13.33
C LYS A 45 16.99 -15.86 14.05
N VAL A 46 16.87 -17.14 14.34
CA VAL A 46 17.95 -17.95 14.95
C VAL A 46 19.05 -18.22 13.94
N ILE A 47 18.67 -18.38 12.67
CA ILE A 47 19.59 -18.53 11.53
C ILE A 47 18.98 -17.85 10.30
N SER A 48 19.84 -17.31 9.42
CA SER A 48 19.37 -16.78 8.13
C SER A 48 19.00 -17.92 7.17
N GLU A 49 18.08 -17.68 6.22
CA GLU A 49 17.73 -18.64 5.16
C GLU A 49 18.98 -19.08 4.39
N GLU A 50 19.88 -18.13 4.11
CA GLU A 50 21.12 -18.37 3.37
C GLU A 50 22.09 -19.28 4.15
N ASP A 51 22.34 -19.00 5.43
CA ASP A 51 23.26 -19.79 6.24
C ASP A 51 22.72 -21.20 6.49
N LEU A 52 21.42 -21.34 6.72
CA LEU A 52 20.79 -22.65 6.84
C LEU A 52 20.91 -23.44 5.53
N THR A 53 20.70 -22.81 4.38
CA THR A 53 20.82 -23.45 3.07
C THR A 53 22.27 -23.87 2.78
N LYS A 54 23.28 -23.10 3.20
CA LYS A 54 24.70 -23.48 3.13
C LYS A 54 24.98 -24.74 3.96
N LEU A 55 24.53 -24.78 5.20
CA LEU A 55 24.71 -25.95 6.09
C LEU A 55 24.03 -27.21 5.52
N ILE A 56 22.85 -27.03 4.89
CA ILE A 56 22.16 -28.12 4.20
C ILE A 56 22.99 -28.58 3.00
N GLY A 57 23.52 -27.66 2.19
CA GLY A 57 24.38 -27.96 1.04
C GLY A 57 25.62 -28.78 1.45
N ASP A 58 26.29 -28.40 2.52
CA ASP A 58 27.42 -29.11 3.06
C ASP A 58 27.04 -30.53 3.54
N TYR A 59 25.86 -30.70 4.12
CA TYR A 59 25.35 -31.97 4.59
C TYR A 59 25.02 -32.95 3.45
N ILE A 60 24.39 -32.45 2.37
CA ILE A 60 24.01 -33.28 1.20
C ILE A 60 25.12 -33.40 0.14
N GLY A 61 26.21 -32.62 0.27
CA GLY A 61 27.32 -32.61 -0.68
C GLY A 61 27.05 -31.88 -1.98
N VAL A 62 26.09 -30.95 -2.02
CA VAL A 62 25.76 -30.10 -3.16
C VAL A 62 26.24 -28.66 -2.86
N PRO A 63 27.07 -28.06 -3.73
CA PRO A 63 27.59 -26.72 -3.48
C PRO A 63 26.47 -25.68 -3.47
N PHE A 64 26.51 -24.78 -2.47
CA PHE A 64 25.63 -23.64 -2.41
C PHE A 64 26.09 -22.53 -3.35
N VAL A 65 25.13 -21.85 -4.01
CA VAL A 65 25.39 -20.66 -4.81
C VAL A 65 24.39 -19.56 -4.48
N ARG A 66 24.89 -18.32 -4.39
CA ARG A 66 24.06 -17.12 -4.40
C ARG A 66 24.21 -16.47 -5.77
N ILE A 67 23.10 -16.29 -6.45
CA ILE A 67 23.06 -15.78 -7.81
C ILE A 67 22.60 -14.32 -7.76
N GLU A 68 23.36 -13.44 -8.39
CA GLU A 68 22.91 -12.07 -8.62
C GLU A 68 22.02 -12.05 -9.88
N PRO A 69 20.74 -11.66 -9.78
CA PRO A 69 19.81 -11.68 -10.91
C PRO A 69 20.35 -10.97 -12.17
N LYS A 70 21.11 -9.89 -11.99
CA LYS A 70 21.66 -9.06 -13.09
C LYS A 70 22.76 -9.76 -13.90
N ASP A 71 23.39 -10.77 -13.33
CA ASP A 71 24.54 -11.46 -13.95
C ASP A 71 24.11 -12.64 -14.83
N ILE A 72 22.82 -12.98 -14.86
CA ILE A 72 22.31 -14.09 -15.64
C ILE A 72 22.10 -13.65 -17.10
N PRO A 73 22.81 -14.26 -18.08
CA PRO A 73 22.55 -13.98 -19.49
C PRO A 73 21.14 -14.43 -19.89
N GLU A 74 20.43 -13.58 -20.62
CA GLU A 74 19.03 -13.80 -20.98
C GLU A 74 18.84 -15.06 -21.87
N ASP A 75 19.81 -15.35 -22.74
CA ASP A 75 19.82 -16.54 -23.60
C ASP A 75 20.03 -17.85 -22.82
N ILE A 76 20.68 -17.80 -21.66
CA ILE A 76 20.84 -18.93 -20.73
C ILE A 76 19.56 -19.13 -19.94
N LEU A 77 19.03 -18.06 -19.37
CA LEU A 77 17.81 -18.08 -18.57
C LEU A 77 16.63 -18.67 -19.34
N LYS A 78 16.41 -18.23 -20.58
CA LYS A 78 15.29 -18.66 -21.45
C LYS A 78 15.39 -20.08 -21.99
N ARG A 79 16.45 -20.83 -21.73
CA ARG A 79 16.56 -22.25 -22.15
C ARG A 79 15.61 -23.16 -21.41
N ILE A 80 15.22 -22.81 -20.19
CA ILE A 80 14.13 -23.47 -19.46
C ILE A 80 12.90 -22.57 -19.59
N PRO A 81 11.74 -23.06 -20.02
CA PRO A 81 10.50 -22.28 -20.03
C PRO A 81 10.14 -21.80 -18.61
N GLU A 82 9.68 -20.55 -18.47
CA GLU A 82 9.38 -19.94 -17.16
C GLU A 82 8.45 -20.80 -16.29
N HIS A 83 7.40 -21.40 -16.89
CA HIS A 83 6.46 -22.22 -16.12
C HIS A 83 7.11 -23.47 -15.52
N ILE A 84 8.10 -24.06 -16.18
CA ILE A 84 8.90 -25.19 -15.68
C ILE A 84 9.85 -24.70 -14.58
N ALA A 85 10.55 -23.59 -14.83
CA ALA A 85 11.47 -23.00 -13.87
C ALA A 85 10.77 -22.64 -12.55
N ARG A 86 9.55 -22.10 -12.61
CA ARG A 86 8.72 -21.79 -11.44
C ARG A 86 8.09 -23.02 -10.79
N GLN A 87 7.69 -24.01 -11.59
CA GLN A 87 7.08 -25.24 -11.07
C GLN A 87 8.04 -26.00 -10.16
N TYR A 88 9.32 -26.05 -10.55
CA TYR A 88 10.36 -26.82 -9.85
C TYR A 88 11.31 -25.94 -9.03
N ASN A 89 11.10 -24.64 -8.95
CA ASN A 89 11.98 -23.67 -8.29
C ASN A 89 13.45 -23.87 -8.71
N VAL A 90 13.71 -23.66 -10.01
CA VAL A 90 15.04 -23.83 -10.61
C VAL A 90 15.39 -22.66 -11.51
N VAL A 91 16.69 -22.40 -11.67
CA VAL A 91 17.17 -21.37 -12.58
C VAL A 91 18.51 -21.79 -13.21
N LEU A 92 18.62 -21.63 -14.54
CA LEU A 92 19.90 -21.69 -15.22
C LEU A 92 20.57 -20.32 -15.12
N PHE A 93 21.81 -20.30 -14.61
CA PHE A 93 22.46 -19.02 -14.35
C PHE A 93 23.79 -18.82 -15.08
N GLU A 94 24.43 -19.91 -15.55
CA GLU A 94 25.73 -19.80 -16.20
C GLU A 94 25.95 -20.92 -17.22
N LYS A 95 26.72 -20.63 -18.29
CA LYS A 95 27.30 -21.61 -19.18
C LYS A 95 28.81 -21.66 -18.95
N ASN A 96 29.32 -22.83 -18.54
CA ASN A 96 30.72 -23.02 -18.26
C ASN A 96 31.57 -23.17 -19.53
N GLU A 97 32.90 -23.05 -19.42
CA GLU A 97 33.86 -23.22 -20.52
C GLU A 97 33.86 -24.66 -21.11
N ASP A 98 33.43 -25.65 -20.33
CA ASP A 98 33.27 -27.03 -20.71
C ASP A 98 31.93 -27.36 -21.40
N ASP A 99 31.18 -26.34 -21.84
CA ASP A 99 29.82 -26.42 -22.38
C ASP A 99 28.78 -27.00 -21.41
N SER A 100 29.11 -27.22 -20.13
CA SER A 100 28.12 -27.58 -19.11
C SER A 100 27.30 -26.37 -18.69
N LEU A 101 26.05 -26.62 -18.30
CA LEU A 101 25.13 -25.59 -17.78
C LEU A 101 25.07 -25.68 -16.26
N SER A 102 25.16 -24.54 -15.58
CA SER A 102 25.01 -24.43 -14.13
C SER A 102 23.53 -24.19 -13.78
N LEU A 103 22.93 -25.15 -13.07
CA LEU A 103 21.53 -25.15 -12.66
C LEU A 103 21.46 -25.01 -11.14
N ALA A 104 20.79 -23.96 -10.66
CA ALA A 104 20.46 -23.81 -9.26
C ALA A 104 19.05 -24.34 -8.99
N MET A 105 18.89 -25.09 -7.90
CA MET A 105 17.63 -25.70 -7.47
C MET A 105 17.36 -25.44 -5.98
N GLU A 106 16.09 -25.32 -5.60
CA GLU A 106 15.68 -25.33 -4.20
C GLU A 106 15.81 -26.72 -3.58
N ASP A 107 15.55 -27.77 -4.38
CA ASP A 107 15.56 -29.17 -3.94
C ASP A 107 16.35 -30.06 -4.92
N PRO A 108 17.67 -30.22 -4.73
CA PRO A 108 18.49 -31.07 -5.60
C PRO A 108 18.17 -32.57 -5.50
N ASP A 109 17.45 -33.00 -4.46
CA ASP A 109 17.02 -34.40 -4.28
C ASP A 109 15.73 -34.73 -5.06
N ASP A 110 15.09 -33.74 -5.69
CA ASP A 110 13.99 -33.98 -6.62
C ASP A 110 14.49 -34.54 -7.96
N VAL A 111 14.75 -35.85 -7.94
CA VAL A 111 15.25 -36.58 -9.10
C VAL A 111 14.30 -36.52 -10.30
N GLN A 112 13.00 -36.34 -10.06
CA GLN A 112 12.01 -36.23 -11.16
C GLN A 112 12.14 -34.89 -11.86
N ALA A 113 12.24 -33.79 -11.09
CA ALA A 113 12.50 -32.47 -11.62
C ALA A 113 13.85 -32.42 -12.37
N LEU A 114 14.90 -32.95 -11.77
CA LEU A 114 16.23 -32.96 -12.37
C LEU A 114 16.26 -33.73 -13.70
N ASN A 115 15.71 -34.94 -13.75
CA ASN A 115 15.62 -35.75 -14.96
C ASN A 115 14.79 -35.06 -16.07
N PHE A 116 13.69 -34.43 -15.69
CA PHE A 116 12.85 -33.70 -16.65
C PHE A 116 13.63 -32.53 -17.26
N ILE A 117 14.27 -31.72 -16.43
CA ILE A 117 15.03 -30.55 -16.84
C ILE A 117 16.22 -30.96 -17.72
N GLN A 118 17.01 -31.97 -17.29
CA GLN A 118 18.15 -32.47 -18.06
C GLN A 118 17.74 -33.03 -19.41
N LYS A 119 16.55 -33.56 -19.56
CA LYS A 119 16.02 -34.02 -20.86
C LYS A 119 15.71 -32.85 -21.80
N GLU A 120 15.26 -31.72 -21.25
CA GLU A 120 14.96 -30.51 -22.03
C GLU A 120 16.22 -29.74 -22.45
N ILE A 121 17.18 -29.55 -21.51
CA ILE A 121 18.35 -28.69 -21.71
C ILE A 121 19.64 -29.44 -22.03
N GLY A 122 19.66 -30.78 -21.87
CA GLY A 122 20.82 -31.65 -22.02
C GLY A 122 21.40 -32.15 -20.70
N TYR A 123 22.04 -33.32 -20.74
CA TYR A 123 22.54 -34.02 -19.52
C TYR A 123 23.84 -33.43 -18.96
N ASN A 124 24.51 -32.51 -19.66
CA ASN A 124 25.73 -31.86 -19.16
C ASN A 124 25.39 -30.68 -18.24
N THR A 125 24.87 -30.99 -17.05
CA THR A 125 24.37 -29.99 -16.11
C THR A 125 25.02 -30.16 -14.73
N LYS A 126 25.62 -29.08 -14.21
CA LYS A 126 26.12 -28.99 -12.84
C LYS A 126 25.03 -28.43 -11.94
N VAL A 127 24.70 -29.13 -10.86
CA VAL A 127 23.63 -28.76 -9.95
C VAL A 127 24.20 -28.03 -8.73
N PHE A 128 23.57 -26.94 -8.36
CA PHE A 128 23.87 -26.11 -7.22
C PHE A 128 22.62 -25.95 -6.35
N LEU A 129 22.82 -25.78 -5.06
CA LEU A 129 21.75 -25.45 -4.12
C LEU A 129 21.66 -23.92 -3.99
N ALA A 130 20.45 -23.38 -4.06
CA ALA A 130 20.19 -21.96 -3.81
C ALA A 130 18.95 -21.79 -2.94
N THR A 131 18.85 -20.63 -2.25
CA THR A 131 17.65 -20.32 -1.46
C THR A 131 16.45 -20.14 -2.36
N LYS A 132 15.27 -20.50 -1.87
CA LYS A 132 14.02 -20.29 -2.60
C LYS A 132 13.80 -18.81 -2.94
N SER A 133 14.10 -17.91 -1.99
CA SER A 133 14.01 -16.47 -2.21
C SER A 133 14.91 -16.02 -3.36
N ASN A 134 16.18 -16.44 -3.37
CA ASN A 134 17.13 -16.07 -4.42
C ASN A 134 16.73 -16.62 -5.81
N ILE A 135 16.25 -17.89 -5.88
CA ILE A 135 15.73 -18.44 -7.12
C ILE A 135 14.54 -17.62 -7.64
N LEU A 136 13.58 -17.29 -6.76
CA LEU A 136 12.42 -16.49 -7.16
C LEU A 136 12.82 -15.10 -7.65
N ASP A 137 13.80 -14.46 -7.02
CA ASP A 137 14.34 -13.16 -7.47
C ASP A 137 14.98 -13.27 -8.87
N CYS A 138 15.73 -14.36 -9.13
CA CYS A 138 16.30 -14.62 -10.46
C CYS A 138 15.22 -14.92 -11.52
N LEU A 139 14.14 -15.61 -11.13
CA LEU A 139 13.03 -15.89 -12.04
C LEU A 139 12.22 -14.62 -12.42
N GLU A 140 12.35 -13.53 -11.67
CA GLU A 140 11.79 -12.24 -12.11
C GLU A 140 12.46 -11.71 -13.38
N ASN A 141 13.71 -12.09 -13.68
CA ASN A 141 14.41 -11.73 -14.92
C ASN A 141 13.81 -12.37 -16.20
N TYR A 142 13.02 -13.46 -16.08
CA TYR A 142 12.24 -13.96 -17.21
C TYR A 142 11.30 -12.90 -17.77
N ARG A 143 10.93 -11.92 -16.93
CA ARG A 143 9.93 -10.88 -17.19
C ARG A 143 10.56 -9.52 -17.51
N GLY A 144 11.63 -9.54 -18.29
CA GLY A 144 12.43 -8.35 -18.58
C GLY A 144 11.73 -7.20 -19.31
N ASN A 145 10.53 -7.41 -19.88
CA ASN A 145 9.72 -6.33 -20.46
C ASN A 145 8.27 -6.79 -20.66
N ILE A 146 7.33 -6.21 -19.90
CA ILE A 146 5.89 -6.46 -20.08
C ILE A 146 5.44 -6.31 -21.56
N ASN A 147 6.06 -5.38 -22.30
CA ASN A 147 5.74 -5.16 -23.70
C ASN A 147 6.11 -6.39 -24.55
N ALA A 148 7.26 -7.02 -24.33
CA ALA A 148 7.68 -8.20 -25.08
C ALA A 148 6.78 -9.41 -24.79
N GLU A 149 6.43 -9.67 -23.51
CA GLU A 149 5.51 -10.76 -23.15
C GLU A 149 4.09 -10.53 -23.69
N LEU A 150 3.58 -9.29 -23.60
CA LEU A 150 2.28 -8.93 -24.15
C LEU A 150 2.26 -9.00 -25.67
N ASP A 151 3.35 -8.58 -26.35
CA ASP A 151 3.47 -8.66 -27.80
C ASP A 151 3.52 -10.12 -28.27
N GLU A 152 4.18 -11.01 -27.53
CA GLU A 152 4.23 -12.46 -27.84
C GLU A 152 2.82 -13.09 -27.69
N VAL A 153 2.13 -12.83 -26.59
CA VAL A 153 0.76 -13.32 -26.35
C VAL A 153 -0.23 -12.76 -27.39
N ILE A 154 -0.07 -11.50 -27.79
CA ILE A 154 -0.91 -10.85 -28.80
C ILE A 154 -0.56 -11.30 -30.22
N ALA A 155 0.71 -11.61 -30.52
CA ALA A 155 1.13 -12.13 -31.82
C ALA A 155 0.48 -13.49 -32.12
N VAL A 156 0.37 -14.37 -31.11
CA VAL A 156 -0.35 -15.65 -31.22
C VAL A 156 -1.82 -15.44 -31.60
N GLN A 157 -2.43 -14.32 -31.21
CA GLN A 157 -3.81 -14.00 -31.53
C GLN A 157 -3.97 -13.44 -32.96
N LYS A 158 -2.95 -12.79 -33.52
CA LYS A 158 -2.99 -12.29 -34.92
C LYS A 158 -3.07 -13.41 -35.95
N ASP A 159 -2.41 -14.54 -35.67
CA ASP A 159 -2.44 -15.70 -36.57
C ASP A 159 -3.75 -16.48 -36.52
N ALA A 160 -4.54 -16.31 -35.42
CA ALA A 160 -5.81 -16.99 -35.21
C ALA A 160 -7.05 -16.21 -35.66
N SER A 161 -6.97 -14.89 -35.89
CA SER A 161 -8.13 -14.01 -36.11
C SER A 161 -8.06 -13.19 -37.42
N ALA A 162 -7.75 -13.85 -38.56
CA ALA A 162 -7.93 -13.22 -39.89
C ALA A 162 -9.41 -13.17 -40.34
N GLU A 163 -10.33 -13.83 -39.67
CA GLU A 163 -11.76 -13.87 -39.99
C GLU A 163 -12.61 -13.79 -38.70
N ASP A 164 -13.42 -12.75 -38.60
CA ASP A 164 -14.52 -12.47 -37.66
C ASP A 164 -14.25 -11.56 -36.44
N GLN A 165 -14.97 -10.41 -36.47
CA GLN A 165 -15.13 -9.45 -35.37
C GLN A 165 -16.04 -9.96 -34.22
N ASN A 166 -16.35 -11.23 -34.15
CA ASN A 166 -17.16 -11.84 -33.09
C ASN A 166 -16.24 -12.48 -32.04
N VAL A 167 -16.34 -12.03 -30.81
CA VAL A 167 -15.70 -12.66 -29.64
C VAL A 167 -16.13 -14.12 -29.59
N SER A 168 -15.20 -15.05 -29.82
CA SER A 168 -15.48 -16.49 -29.83
C SER A 168 -15.67 -17.04 -28.40
N GLN A 169 -16.35 -18.19 -28.26
CA GLN A 169 -16.46 -18.86 -26.95
C GLN A 169 -15.10 -19.30 -26.40
N ASP A 170 -14.11 -19.50 -27.25
CA ASP A 170 -12.74 -19.89 -26.86
C ASP A 170 -11.96 -18.74 -26.22
N ASP A 171 -12.31 -17.47 -26.49
CA ASP A 171 -11.70 -16.28 -25.86
C ASP A 171 -12.03 -16.19 -24.37
N PHE A 172 -13.04 -16.92 -23.88
CA PHE A 172 -13.44 -16.95 -22.49
C PHE A 172 -12.77 -18.05 -21.66
N ALA A 173 -12.03 -18.96 -22.29
CA ALA A 173 -11.31 -20.00 -21.57
C ALA A 173 -10.24 -19.37 -20.64
N GLU A 174 -10.00 -20.01 -19.49
CA GLU A 174 -9.02 -19.52 -18.51
C GLU A 174 -7.60 -19.42 -19.08
N ASN A 175 -7.28 -20.24 -20.07
CA ASN A 175 -5.97 -20.28 -20.73
C ASN A 175 -5.94 -19.54 -22.07
N SER A 176 -6.97 -18.76 -22.41
CA SER A 176 -6.98 -17.98 -23.65
C SER A 176 -5.91 -16.86 -23.62
N PRO A 177 -5.36 -16.43 -24.79
CA PRO A 177 -4.43 -15.31 -24.85
C PRO A 177 -4.95 -14.04 -24.19
N ILE A 178 -6.25 -13.76 -24.30
CA ILE A 178 -6.89 -12.61 -23.65
C ILE A 178 -6.90 -12.78 -22.13
N ALA A 179 -7.18 -13.96 -21.60
CA ALA A 179 -7.11 -14.20 -20.15
C ALA A 179 -5.69 -14.02 -19.62
N GLN A 180 -4.68 -14.50 -20.35
CA GLN A 180 -3.28 -14.30 -20.02
C GLN A 180 -2.90 -12.81 -20.07
N THR A 181 -3.33 -12.06 -21.08
CA THR A 181 -3.11 -10.60 -21.18
C THR A 181 -3.69 -9.88 -19.95
N VAL A 182 -4.94 -10.17 -19.56
CA VAL A 182 -5.57 -9.58 -18.38
C VAL A 182 -4.75 -9.92 -17.12
N ASN A 183 -4.38 -11.18 -16.94
CA ASN A 183 -3.62 -11.62 -15.77
C ASN A 183 -2.25 -10.93 -15.69
N LEU A 184 -1.52 -10.82 -16.81
CA LEU A 184 -0.26 -10.09 -16.86
C LEU A 184 -0.43 -8.62 -16.48
N LEU A 185 -1.42 -7.92 -17.04
CA LEU A 185 -1.69 -6.52 -16.70
C LEU A 185 -1.97 -6.35 -15.20
N LEU A 186 -2.73 -7.27 -14.61
CA LEU A 186 -3.05 -7.25 -13.18
C LEU A 186 -1.82 -7.52 -12.30
N GLU A 187 -1.03 -8.55 -12.65
CA GLU A 187 0.17 -8.90 -11.90
C GLU A 187 1.21 -7.78 -11.92
N TYR A 188 1.46 -7.18 -13.09
CA TYR A 188 2.39 -6.06 -13.19
C TYR A 188 1.91 -4.82 -12.44
N ALA A 189 0.62 -4.52 -12.47
CA ALA A 189 0.06 -3.42 -11.70
C ALA A 189 0.25 -3.64 -10.20
N ILE A 190 0.00 -4.86 -9.71
CA ILE A 190 0.18 -5.22 -8.30
C ILE A 190 1.66 -5.15 -7.91
N LYS A 191 2.57 -5.70 -8.71
CA LYS A 191 4.01 -5.65 -8.46
C LYS A 191 4.57 -4.23 -8.47
N SER A 192 4.02 -3.36 -9.32
CA SER A 192 4.36 -1.94 -9.38
C SER A 192 3.72 -1.10 -8.27
N ASN A 193 3.01 -1.72 -7.30
CA ASN A 193 2.24 -1.04 -6.27
C ASN A 193 1.28 0.01 -6.83
N ALA A 194 0.66 -0.26 -7.98
CA ALA A 194 -0.34 0.61 -8.56
C ALA A 194 -1.62 0.60 -7.71
N SER A 195 -2.23 1.76 -7.54
CA SER A 195 -3.54 1.89 -6.89
C SER A 195 -4.69 1.66 -7.86
N ASP A 196 -4.53 2.05 -9.12
CA ASP A 196 -5.57 1.96 -10.14
C ASP A 196 -4.95 1.56 -11.50
N ILE A 197 -5.70 0.78 -12.28
CA ILE A 197 -5.41 0.41 -13.66
C ILE A 197 -6.46 1.07 -14.54
N HIS A 198 -6.02 1.82 -15.54
CA HIS A 198 -6.87 2.46 -16.53
C HIS A 198 -6.65 1.80 -17.88
N ILE A 199 -7.70 1.26 -18.50
CA ILE A 199 -7.72 0.73 -19.85
C ILE A 199 -8.60 1.66 -20.69
N GLU A 200 -7.98 2.39 -21.60
CA GLU A 200 -8.61 3.48 -22.34
C GLU A 200 -8.51 3.25 -23.83
N PRO A 201 -9.65 3.01 -24.52
CA PRO A 201 -9.65 2.92 -25.96
C PRO A 201 -9.34 4.30 -26.58
N ARG A 202 -8.50 4.30 -27.61
CA ARG A 202 -8.18 5.41 -28.49
C ARG A 202 -8.59 5.03 -29.91
N GLU A 203 -8.46 5.94 -30.84
CA GLU A 203 -8.80 5.69 -32.25
C GLU A 203 -8.08 4.46 -32.81
N ASP A 204 -6.74 4.37 -32.66
CA ASP A 204 -5.90 3.35 -33.27
C ASP A 204 -5.39 2.28 -32.30
N TYR A 205 -5.45 2.51 -30.99
CA TYR A 205 -4.87 1.60 -29.99
C TYR A 205 -5.66 1.63 -28.66
N VAL A 206 -5.31 0.76 -27.73
CA VAL A 206 -5.80 0.76 -26.36
C VAL A 206 -4.66 1.21 -25.45
N GLN A 207 -4.84 2.32 -24.76
CA GLN A 207 -3.86 2.84 -23.80
C GLN A 207 -4.07 2.21 -22.43
N VAL A 208 -3.02 1.60 -21.86
CA VAL A 208 -3.02 1.11 -20.49
C VAL A 208 -2.17 2.04 -19.63
N ARG A 209 -2.76 2.55 -18.55
CA ARG A 209 -2.07 3.40 -17.59
C ARG A 209 -2.25 2.88 -16.18
N TYR A 210 -1.18 2.93 -15.39
CA TYR A 210 -1.22 2.64 -13.96
C TYR A 210 -1.10 3.91 -13.15
N ARG A 211 -1.85 4.00 -12.05
CA ARG A 211 -1.65 5.05 -11.06
C ARG A 211 -0.69 4.53 -10.00
N ILE A 212 0.53 5.04 -10.00
CA ILE A 212 1.59 4.68 -9.04
C ILE A 212 1.90 5.92 -8.21
N ASP A 213 1.85 5.79 -6.89
CA ASP A 213 2.05 6.90 -5.94
C ASP A 213 1.24 8.17 -6.28
N GLY A 214 -0.01 7.96 -6.73
CA GLY A 214 -0.94 9.03 -7.08
C GLY A 214 -0.81 9.57 -8.50
N VAL A 215 0.26 9.24 -9.24
CA VAL A 215 0.53 9.73 -10.59
C VAL A 215 0.16 8.67 -11.63
N LEU A 216 -0.58 9.07 -12.69
CA LEU A 216 -0.87 8.19 -13.83
C LEU A 216 0.35 8.11 -14.75
N LYS A 217 0.83 6.88 -14.98
CA LYS A 217 1.92 6.57 -15.92
C LYS A 217 1.39 5.69 -17.05
N GLU A 218 1.75 6.01 -18.29
CA GLU A 218 1.52 5.10 -19.42
C GLU A 218 2.48 3.92 -19.30
N VAL A 219 1.92 2.71 -19.38
CA VAL A 219 2.70 1.48 -19.21
C VAL A 219 2.71 0.68 -20.50
N ASN A 220 1.58 0.66 -21.24
CA ASN A 220 1.44 -0.18 -22.40
C ASN A 220 0.47 0.40 -23.44
N LYS A 221 0.67 0.03 -24.71
CA LYS A 221 -0.24 0.27 -25.84
C LYS A 221 -0.57 -1.06 -26.49
N LEU A 222 -1.83 -1.46 -26.43
CA LEU A 222 -2.32 -2.68 -27.04
C LEU A 222 -2.99 -2.40 -28.39
N PRO A 223 -3.00 -3.35 -29.32
CA PRO A 223 -3.73 -3.22 -30.58
C PRO A 223 -5.23 -2.99 -30.34
N ARG A 224 -5.85 -2.19 -31.21
CA ARG A 224 -7.26 -1.81 -31.07
C ARG A 224 -8.22 -3.01 -31.11
N ASN A 225 -7.90 -4.03 -31.90
CA ASN A 225 -8.73 -5.22 -32.09
C ASN A 225 -8.91 -6.07 -30.82
N VAL A 226 -7.98 -6.03 -29.85
CA VAL A 226 -8.10 -6.79 -28.60
C VAL A 226 -9.02 -6.14 -27.56
N HIS A 227 -9.41 -4.87 -27.76
CA HIS A 227 -10.17 -4.10 -26.79
C HIS A 227 -11.48 -4.77 -26.37
N GLY A 228 -12.29 -5.21 -27.34
CA GLY A 228 -13.60 -5.82 -27.04
C GLY A 228 -13.50 -7.09 -26.20
N ALA A 229 -12.54 -7.95 -26.53
CA ALA A 229 -12.29 -9.20 -25.80
C ALA A 229 -11.74 -8.92 -24.39
N LEU A 230 -10.81 -7.96 -24.27
CA LEU A 230 -10.25 -7.53 -22.97
C LEU A 230 -11.34 -7.02 -22.01
N VAL A 231 -12.22 -6.11 -22.49
CA VAL A 231 -13.33 -5.57 -21.69
C VAL A 231 -14.32 -6.69 -21.31
N SER A 232 -14.65 -7.58 -22.25
CA SER A 232 -15.55 -8.71 -22.00
C SER A 232 -14.99 -9.63 -20.92
N ARG A 233 -13.69 -9.97 -20.97
CA ARG A 233 -13.04 -10.79 -19.94
C ARG A 233 -13.08 -10.13 -18.56
N ILE A 234 -12.81 -8.82 -18.47
CA ILE A 234 -12.89 -8.06 -17.22
C ILE A 234 -14.32 -8.03 -16.69
N LYS A 235 -15.32 -7.86 -17.56
CA LYS A 235 -16.75 -7.92 -17.18
C LYS A 235 -17.14 -9.28 -16.62
N ILE A 236 -16.67 -10.38 -17.22
CA ILE A 236 -16.90 -11.74 -16.72
C ILE A 236 -16.32 -11.90 -15.32
N LEU A 237 -15.04 -11.56 -15.12
CA LEU A 237 -14.37 -11.62 -13.82
C LEU A 237 -15.12 -10.82 -12.75
N SER A 238 -15.71 -9.70 -13.14
CA SER A 238 -16.40 -8.77 -12.23
C SER A 238 -17.90 -9.04 -12.08
N ASN A 239 -18.42 -10.09 -12.71
CA ASN A 239 -19.83 -10.44 -12.75
C ASN A 239 -20.73 -9.32 -13.32
N LEU A 240 -20.27 -8.65 -14.38
CA LEU A 240 -20.95 -7.59 -15.10
C LEU A 240 -21.61 -8.14 -16.37
N LYS A 241 -22.59 -7.41 -16.93
CA LYS A 241 -23.27 -7.76 -18.17
C LYS A 241 -22.38 -7.51 -19.38
N ILE A 242 -22.06 -8.54 -20.14
CA ILE A 242 -21.15 -8.46 -21.30
C ILE A 242 -21.81 -7.75 -22.49
N ASP A 243 -23.10 -8.02 -22.69
CA ASP A 243 -23.93 -7.50 -23.78
C ASP A 243 -24.34 -6.03 -23.60
N GLU A 244 -24.30 -5.52 -22.37
CA GLU A 244 -24.62 -4.12 -22.11
C GLU A 244 -23.37 -3.24 -22.18
N ARG A 245 -23.32 -2.37 -23.19
CA ARG A 245 -22.17 -1.48 -23.48
C ARG A 245 -22.55 0.01 -23.48
N ARG A 246 -23.83 0.34 -23.19
CA ARG A 246 -24.37 1.70 -23.31
C ARG A 246 -24.50 2.42 -21.98
N VAL A 247 -24.39 1.71 -20.87
CA VAL A 247 -24.51 2.26 -19.53
C VAL A 247 -23.29 1.90 -18.68
N PRO A 248 -22.92 2.76 -17.73
CA PRO A 248 -21.86 2.43 -16.77
C PRO A 248 -22.22 1.20 -15.94
N GLN A 249 -21.22 0.40 -15.62
CA GLN A 249 -21.38 -0.77 -14.76
C GLN A 249 -20.27 -0.80 -13.72
N ASP A 250 -20.59 -1.19 -12.48
CA ASP A 250 -19.66 -1.37 -11.37
C ASP A 250 -19.71 -2.81 -10.88
N GLY A 251 -18.52 -3.38 -10.63
CA GLY A 251 -18.37 -4.74 -10.13
C GLY A 251 -17.10 -4.91 -9.32
N ARG A 252 -16.88 -6.14 -8.88
CA ARG A 252 -15.67 -6.50 -8.13
C ARG A 252 -15.31 -7.96 -8.34
N PHE A 253 -14.03 -8.26 -8.27
CA PHE A 253 -13.51 -9.63 -8.25
C PHE A 253 -12.26 -9.72 -7.38
N LYS A 254 -11.80 -10.94 -7.12
CA LYS A 254 -10.59 -11.20 -6.34
C LYS A 254 -9.62 -12.03 -7.14
N ILE A 255 -8.34 -11.74 -6.96
CA ILE A 255 -7.25 -12.53 -7.54
C ILE A 255 -6.20 -12.83 -6.47
N LYS A 256 -5.40 -13.86 -6.73
CA LYS A 256 -4.27 -14.22 -5.89
C LYS A 256 -2.98 -14.04 -6.70
N VAL A 257 -2.09 -13.16 -6.22
CA VAL A 257 -0.79 -12.88 -6.86
C VAL A 257 0.31 -13.08 -5.81
N SER A 258 1.32 -13.85 -6.13
CA SER A 258 2.45 -14.13 -5.23
C SER A 258 2.02 -14.58 -3.82
N GLY A 259 0.98 -15.41 -3.75
CA GLY A 259 0.44 -15.93 -2.48
C GLY A 259 -0.52 -14.99 -1.72
N LYS A 260 -0.57 -13.70 -2.05
CA LYS A 260 -1.45 -12.70 -1.44
C LYS A 260 -2.75 -12.51 -2.19
N GLN A 261 -3.82 -12.19 -1.48
CA GLN A 261 -5.14 -11.95 -2.06
C GLN A 261 -5.40 -10.47 -2.26
N TYR A 262 -5.80 -10.10 -3.47
CA TYR A 262 -6.16 -8.74 -3.85
C TYR A 262 -7.61 -8.69 -4.31
N ALA A 263 -8.36 -7.68 -3.85
CA ALA A 263 -9.67 -7.36 -4.38
C ALA A 263 -9.54 -6.24 -5.43
N LEU A 264 -10.26 -6.36 -6.52
CA LEU A 264 -10.35 -5.32 -7.54
C LEU A 264 -11.79 -4.80 -7.65
N ARG A 265 -11.92 -3.49 -7.56
CA ARG A 265 -13.17 -2.78 -7.84
C ARG A 265 -13.10 -2.25 -9.26
N VAL A 266 -14.04 -2.67 -10.09
CA VAL A 266 -14.07 -2.41 -11.52
C VAL A 266 -15.21 -1.45 -11.84
N SER A 267 -14.93 -0.43 -12.64
CA SER A 267 -15.94 0.44 -13.23
C SER A 267 -15.74 0.52 -14.72
N THR A 268 -16.81 0.30 -15.48
CA THR A 268 -16.82 0.46 -16.94
C THR A 268 -17.66 1.68 -17.32
N LEU A 269 -17.17 2.46 -18.27
CA LEU A 269 -17.85 3.67 -18.74
C LEU A 269 -17.83 3.72 -20.26
N PRO A 270 -18.99 3.81 -20.93
CA PRO A 270 -19.05 4.09 -22.37
C PRO A 270 -18.45 5.46 -22.71
N ILE A 271 -17.54 5.49 -23.67
CA ILE A 271 -16.94 6.70 -24.22
C ILE A 271 -17.01 6.65 -25.76
N ALA A 272 -16.60 7.72 -26.45
CA ALA A 272 -16.71 7.81 -27.92
C ALA A 272 -16.05 6.62 -28.64
N ASP A 273 -14.87 6.20 -28.18
CA ASP A 273 -14.08 5.13 -28.81
C ASP A 273 -14.34 3.73 -28.22
N GLY A 274 -15.39 3.52 -27.43
CA GLY A 274 -15.72 2.22 -26.85
C GLY A 274 -15.93 2.29 -25.34
N GLU A 275 -15.57 1.27 -24.57
CA GLU A 275 -15.73 1.25 -23.13
C GLU A 275 -14.38 1.47 -22.43
N LYS A 276 -14.29 2.53 -21.63
CA LYS A 276 -13.18 2.72 -20.69
C LYS A 276 -13.39 1.83 -19.47
N VAL A 277 -12.32 1.20 -19.00
CA VAL A 277 -12.31 0.41 -17.75
C VAL A 277 -11.34 1.04 -16.77
N VAL A 278 -11.77 1.16 -15.52
CA VAL A 278 -10.91 1.51 -14.39
C VAL A 278 -11.04 0.42 -13.35
N MET A 279 -9.90 -0.10 -12.89
CA MET A 279 -9.83 -1.10 -11.83
C MET A 279 -9.01 -0.55 -10.68
N ARG A 280 -9.60 -0.44 -9.49
CA ARG A 280 -8.89 -0.10 -8.25
C ARG A 280 -8.43 -1.35 -7.55
N ILE A 281 -7.14 -1.40 -7.19
CA ILE A 281 -6.52 -2.52 -6.51
C ILE A 281 -6.57 -2.28 -5.00
N LEU A 282 -7.06 -3.28 -4.26
CA LEU A 282 -7.16 -3.28 -2.81
C LEU A 282 -6.42 -4.51 -2.28
N ASP A 283 -5.37 -4.30 -1.50
CA ASP A 283 -4.62 -5.38 -0.85
C ASP A 283 -5.39 -5.84 0.40
N GLU A 284 -6.01 -7.01 0.36
CA GLU A 284 -6.74 -7.59 1.51
C GLU A 284 -5.81 -8.23 2.55
N SER A 285 -4.53 -8.37 2.26
CA SER A 285 -3.54 -8.95 3.19
C SER A 285 -2.93 -7.91 4.14
N ASN A 286 -3.20 -6.62 3.92
CA ASN A 286 -2.62 -5.55 4.72
C ASN A 286 -3.11 -5.62 6.18
N GLN A 287 -2.15 -5.84 7.07
CA GLN A 287 -2.32 -5.55 8.49
C GLN A 287 -2.42 -4.04 8.69
N ALA A 288 -3.20 -3.61 9.69
CA ALA A 288 -3.29 -2.21 10.05
C ALA A 288 -1.90 -1.64 10.37
N VAL A 289 -1.53 -0.59 9.68
CA VAL A 289 -0.28 0.15 9.92
C VAL A 289 -0.49 0.98 11.18
N LYS A 290 0.47 1.00 12.11
CA LYS A 290 0.38 1.82 13.31
C LYS A 290 0.42 3.31 12.97
N LEU A 291 -0.14 4.17 13.84
CA LEU A 291 -0.23 5.62 13.61
C LEU A 291 1.15 6.27 13.42
N ASP A 292 2.16 5.87 14.17
CA ASP A 292 3.54 6.32 14.03
C ASP A 292 4.12 6.00 12.64
N GLN A 293 3.85 4.80 12.13
CA GLN A 293 4.27 4.37 10.79
C GLN A 293 3.53 5.11 9.66
N LEU A 294 2.32 5.60 9.91
CA LEU A 294 1.60 6.49 9.00
C LEU A 294 2.22 7.89 8.93
N GLY A 295 3.08 8.23 9.89
CA GLY A 295 3.78 9.51 9.97
C GLY A 295 3.19 10.50 10.98
N TYR A 296 2.36 10.04 11.95
CA TYR A 296 2.00 10.85 13.12
C TYR A 296 3.17 10.88 14.10
N TRP A 297 3.40 12.05 14.71
CA TRP A 297 4.47 12.27 15.68
C TRP A 297 4.15 13.43 16.62
N GLY A 298 4.93 13.59 17.67
CA GLY A 298 4.85 14.71 18.61
C GLY A 298 3.46 14.93 19.17
N LEU A 299 3.09 16.20 19.28
CA LEU A 299 1.79 16.62 19.81
C LEU A 299 0.61 16.09 18.98
N SER A 300 0.79 15.96 17.65
CA SER A 300 -0.26 15.42 16.77
C SER A 300 -0.60 13.97 17.15
N LEU A 301 0.39 13.12 17.38
CA LEU A 301 0.19 11.74 17.81
C LEU A 301 -0.41 11.68 19.21
N ALA A 302 0.08 12.50 20.16
CA ALA A 302 -0.44 12.57 21.52
C ALA A 302 -1.92 12.98 21.52
N THR A 303 -2.29 14.03 20.79
CA THR A 303 -3.68 14.53 20.73
C THR A 303 -4.63 13.47 20.15
N VAL A 304 -4.21 12.72 19.10
CA VAL A 304 -5.02 11.63 18.57
C VAL A 304 -5.21 10.53 19.60
N LYS A 305 -4.14 10.10 20.28
CA LYS A 305 -4.22 9.06 21.32
C LYS A 305 -5.08 9.48 22.50
N ASP A 306 -4.95 10.73 22.96
CA ASP A 306 -5.78 11.28 24.02
C ASP A 306 -7.28 11.31 23.64
N ALA A 307 -7.57 11.67 22.38
CA ALA A 307 -8.94 11.65 21.88
C ALA A 307 -9.49 10.21 21.76
N MET A 308 -8.66 9.24 21.34
CA MET A 308 -9.02 7.82 21.26
C MET A 308 -9.27 7.20 22.65
N ALA A 309 -8.61 7.69 23.68
CA ALA A 309 -8.77 7.22 25.06
C ALA A 309 -10.04 7.75 25.73
N GLN A 310 -10.78 8.68 25.10
CA GLN A 310 -12.03 9.20 25.65
C GLN A 310 -13.13 8.13 25.65
N PRO A 311 -13.95 8.04 26.69
CA PRO A 311 -15.04 7.07 26.76
C PRO A 311 -16.13 7.34 25.73
N ASN A 312 -16.29 8.59 25.31
CA ASN A 312 -17.27 9.03 24.32
C ASN A 312 -16.85 10.35 23.66
N GLY A 313 -17.46 10.66 22.57
CA GLY A 313 -17.19 11.88 21.81
C GLY A 313 -17.06 11.58 20.31
N MET A 314 -16.65 12.59 19.55
CA MET A 314 -16.52 12.48 18.09
C MET A 314 -15.10 12.86 17.66
N ILE A 315 -14.49 12.02 16.84
CA ILE A 315 -13.21 12.27 16.19
C ILE A 315 -13.45 12.33 14.68
N LEU A 316 -13.05 13.43 14.07
CA LEU A 316 -13.28 13.68 12.64
C LEU A 316 -11.97 13.65 11.87
N VAL A 317 -11.99 13.02 10.70
CA VAL A 317 -10.85 13.03 9.77
C VAL A 317 -11.28 13.77 8.52
N THR A 318 -10.49 14.76 8.10
CA THR A 318 -10.80 15.55 6.90
C THR A 318 -9.68 15.56 5.87
N GLY A 319 -10.07 15.84 4.66
CA GLY A 319 -9.18 15.94 3.49
C GLY A 319 -9.89 15.53 2.21
N PRO A 320 -9.28 15.77 1.04
CA PRO A 320 -9.85 15.37 -0.25
C PRO A 320 -9.86 13.85 -0.42
N THR A 321 -10.48 13.42 -1.51
CA THR A 321 -10.40 12.01 -1.94
C THR A 321 -8.95 11.61 -2.17
N GLY A 322 -8.55 10.44 -1.67
CA GLY A 322 -7.18 9.95 -1.80
C GLY A 322 -6.17 10.52 -0.79
N SER A 323 -6.61 11.29 0.21
CA SER A 323 -5.73 11.79 1.28
C SER A 323 -5.38 10.75 2.36
N GLY A 324 -5.90 9.52 2.27
CA GLY A 324 -5.62 8.43 3.21
C GLY A 324 -6.54 8.35 4.43
N LYS A 325 -7.70 9.05 4.43
CA LYS A 325 -8.65 9.06 5.56
C LYS A 325 -9.06 7.65 6.02
N SER A 326 -9.43 6.79 5.07
CA SER A 326 -9.84 5.41 5.39
C SER A 326 -8.69 4.61 6.02
N THR A 327 -7.45 4.82 5.57
CA THR A 327 -6.27 4.17 6.16
C THR A 327 -6.03 4.61 7.60
N SER A 328 -6.13 5.92 7.88
CA SER A 328 -6.00 6.43 9.25
C SER A 328 -7.11 5.89 10.16
N LEU A 329 -8.37 5.89 9.69
CA LEU A 329 -9.48 5.31 10.45
C LEU A 329 -9.33 3.81 10.66
N PHE A 330 -8.88 3.07 9.64
CA PHE A 330 -8.58 1.65 9.75
C PHE A 330 -7.52 1.37 10.84
N SER A 331 -6.46 2.17 10.86
CA SER A 331 -5.39 2.06 11.86
C SER A 331 -5.91 2.33 13.27
N VAL A 332 -6.69 3.39 13.44
CA VAL A 332 -7.31 3.76 14.73
C VAL A 332 -8.27 2.67 15.21
N LEU A 333 -9.17 2.19 14.34
CA LEU A 333 -10.13 1.15 14.71
C LEU A 333 -9.43 -0.16 15.05
N SER A 334 -8.35 -0.50 14.33
CA SER A 334 -7.58 -1.72 14.61
C SER A 334 -6.82 -1.64 15.94
N GLU A 335 -6.35 -0.46 16.33
CA GLU A 335 -5.69 -0.23 17.63
C GLU A 335 -6.70 -0.33 18.80
N LEU A 336 -7.94 0.12 18.59
CA LEU A 336 -9.02 0.07 19.57
C LEU A 336 -9.75 -1.29 19.62
N ASN A 337 -9.50 -2.16 18.66
CA ASN A 337 -10.23 -3.41 18.49
C ASN A 337 -9.71 -4.50 19.45
N THR A 338 -10.34 -4.58 20.61
CA THR A 338 -10.09 -5.61 21.62
C THR A 338 -11.33 -6.50 21.79
N PRO A 339 -11.21 -7.73 22.33
CA PRO A 339 -12.35 -8.65 22.46
C PRO A 339 -13.53 -8.14 23.30
N ASP A 340 -13.31 -7.16 24.16
CA ASP A 340 -14.27 -6.55 25.07
C ASP A 340 -14.92 -5.28 24.48
N VAL A 341 -14.55 -4.86 23.26
CA VAL A 341 -15.06 -3.66 22.61
C VAL A 341 -15.88 -4.01 21.38
N ASN A 342 -17.15 -3.62 21.36
CA ASN A 342 -18.02 -3.78 20.19
C ASN A 342 -17.86 -2.58 19.25
N ILE A 343 -17.17 -2.80 18.12
CA ILE A 343 -16.98 -1.80 17.06
C ILE A 343 -17.93 -2.10 15.91
N SER A 344 -18.70 -1.09 15.50
CA SER A 344 -19.63 -1.18 14.38
C SER A 344 -19.43 -0.04 13.39
N THR A 345 -19.45 -0.34 12.10
CA THR A 345 -19.25 0.67 11.04
C THR A 345 -20.38 0.70 10.02
N ILE A 346 -20.57 1.85 9.38
CA ILE A 346 -21.38 2.04 8.17
C ILE A 346 -20.55 2.79 7.12
N GLU A 347 -20.34 2.18 5.95
CA GLU A 347 -19.34 2.60 4.94
C GLU A 347 -19.92 2.59 3.52
N ASP A 348 -19.34 3.35 2.61
CA ASP A 348 -19.76 3.43 1.19
C ASP A 348 -18.56 3.46 0.21
N PRO A 349 -18.00 2.28 -0.15
CA PRO A 349 -18.19 0.95 0.41
C PRO A 349 -17.21 0.62 1.56
N VAL A 350 -17.28 -0.61 2.09
CA VAL A 350 -16.22 -1.18 2.92
C VAL A 350 -14.96 -1.38 2.08
N GLU A 351 -13.88 -0.64 2.40
CA GLU A 351 -12.62 -0.70 1.65
C GLU A 351 -11.71 -1.83 2.15
N TYR A 352 -11.60 -2.00 3.47
CA TYR A 352 -10.78 -3.01 4.12
C TYR A 352 -11.60 -3.77 5.16
N LYS A 353 -11.41 -5.08 5.22
CA LYS A 353 -12.01 -5.89 6.28
C LYS A 353 -11.14 -5.84 7.52
N ILE A 354 -11.73 -5.46 8.65
CA ILE A 354 -11.10 -5.48 9.97
C ILE A 354 -11.61 -6.69 10.72
N PRO A 355 -10.77 -7.70 11.01
CA PRO A 355 -11.21 -8.85 11.81
C PRO A 355 -11.75 -8.39 13.17
N GLY A 356 -12.92 -8.89 13.57
CA GLY A 356 -13.56 -8.51 14.84
C GLY A 356 -14.45 -7.27 14.79
N VAL A 357 -14.46 -6.50 13.69
CA VAL A 357 -15.31 -5.32 13.51
C VAL A 357 -16.57 -5.66 12.71
N ASN A 358 -17.72 -5.16 13.14
CA ASN A 358 -19.00 -5.33 12.47
C ASN A 358 -19.17 -4.25 11.38
N GLN A 359 -18.75 -4.54 10.15
CA GLN A 359 -18.75 -3.58 9.05
C GLN A 359 -19.99 -3.73 8.18
N THR A 360 -20.78 -2.66 8.07
CA THR A 360 -21.98 -2.58 7.24
C THR A 360 -21.71 -1.68 6.04
N GLN A 361 -22.14 -2.11 4.85
CA GLN A 361 -22.06 -1.30 3.63
C GLN A 361 -23.42 -0.67 3.32
N THR A 362 -23.41 0.59 2.89
CA THR A 362 -24.59 1.27 2.36
C THR A 362 -25.17 0.52 1.14
N ASN A 363 -26.48 0.56 0.98
CA ASN A 363 -27.18 0.04 -0.18
C ASN A 363 -28.44 0.90 -0.45
N ALA A 364 -28.28 1.94 -1.26
CA ALA A 364 -29.35 2.88 -1.57
C ALA A 364 -30.60 2.20 -2.18
N LYS A 365 -30.41 1.11 -2.97
CA LYS A 365 -31.52 0.36 -3.57
C LYS A 365 -32.38 -0.36 -2.53
N ALA A 366 -31.76 -0.77 -1.41
CA ALA A 366 -32.44 -1.40 -0.29
C ALA A 366 -32.83 -0.41 0.82
N GLY A 367 -32.64 0.91 0.62
CA GLY A 367 -32.92 1.94 1.62
C GLY A 367 -31.89 2.03 2.76
N MET A 368 -30.75 1.32 2.65
CA MET A 368 -29.66 1.36 3.61
C MET A 368 -28.77 2.57 3.30
N THR A 369 -29.12 3.73 3.86
CA THR A 369 -28.34 4.98 3.82
C THR A 369 -27.43 5.09 5.05
N PHE A 370 -26.52 6.07 5.10
CA PHE A 370 -25.73 6.37 6.31
C PHE A 370 -26.63 6.63 7.53
N ALA A 371 -27.67 7.45 7.38
CA ALA A 371 -28.60 7.76 8.46
C ALA A 371 -29.40 6.53 8.94
N SER A 372 -30.00 5.75 8.01
CA SER A 372 -30.77 4.56 8.37
C SER A 372 -29.87 3.47 8.99
N GLY A 373 -28.66 3.29 8.47
CA GLY A 373 -27.67 2.38 9.01
C GLY A 373 -27.22 2.79 10.42
N LEU A 374 -26.86 4.04 10.63
CA LEU A 374 -26.45 4.55 11.93
C LEU A 374 -27.56 4.38 12.99
N ARG A 375 -28.85 4.65 12.65
CA ARG A 375 -29.96 4.34 13.55
C ARG A 375 -30.06 2.86 13.89
N ALA A 376 -29.71 1.98 12.98
CA ALA A 376 -29.71 0.55 13.25
C ALA A 376 -28.53 0.16 14.15
N LEU A 377 -27.35 0.70 13.91
CA LEU A 377 -26.15 0.46 14.72
C LEU A 377 -26.34 0.85 16.19
N LEU A 378 -26.99 1.96 16.47
CA LEU A 378 -27.31 2.42 17.85
C LEU A 378 -28.15 1.41 18.67
N ARG A 379 -28.77 0.43 18.02
CA ARG A 379 -29.52 -0.68 18.68
C ARG A 379 -28.72 -1.98 18.77
N GLN A 380 -27.45 -1.96 18.38
CA GLN A 380 -26.57 -3.14 18.39
C GLN A 380 -25.57 -3.11 19.55
N ASP A 381 -25.81 -2.27 20.54
CA ASP A 381 -24.95 -2.09 21.73
C ASP A 381 -23.46 -1.84 21.38
N PRO A 382 -23.16 -0.88 20.49
CA PRO A 382 -21.79 -0.58 20.12
C PRO A 382 -21.09 0.27 21.21
N ASN A 383 -19.79 0.04 21.43
CA ASN A 383 -18.94 0.98 22.18
C ASN A 383 -18.39 2.06 21.24
N ILE A 384 -17.99 1.63 20.04
CA ILE A 384 -17.37 2.48 19.02
C ILE A 384 -18.18 2.38 17.73
N ILE A 385 -18.47 3.54 17.15
CA ILE A 385 -19.19 3.65 15.88
C ILE A 385 -18.30 4.38 14.87
N MET A 386 -18.16 3.85 13.66
CA MET A 386 -17.56 4.58 12.55
C MET A 386 -18.58 4.81 11.43
N VAL A 387 -18.79 6.07 11.09
CA VAL A 387 -19.59 6.50 9.95
C VAL A 387 -18.62 6.93 8.86
N GLY A 388 -18.59 6.22 7.73
CA GLY A 388 -17.62 6.42 6.65
C GLY A 388 -17.46 7.89 6.26
N GLU A 389 -18.58 8.60 6.12
CA GLU A 389 -18.59 10.05 5.89
C GLU A 389 -19.91 10.69 6.33
N ILE A 390 -19.84 11.97 6.67
CA ILE A 390 -20.99 12.82 6.95
C ILE A 390 -21.18 13.76 5.75
N ARG A 391 -22.32 13.59 5.04
CA ARG A 391 -22.67 14.43 3.87
C ARG A 391 -23.85 15.36 4.13
N ASP A 392 -24.69 15.05 5.11
CA ASP A 392 -25.97 15.72 5.38
C ASP A 392 -26.20 15.93 6.89
N GLY A 393 -27.10 16.86 7.20
CA GLY A 393 -27.43 17.23 8.60
C GLY A 393 -28.09 16.12 9.39
N GLU A 394 -28.83 15.19 8.73
CA GLU A 394 -29.44 14.05 9.42
C GLU A 394 -28.38 13.10 9.97
N THR A 395 -27.41 12.70 9.13
CA THR A 395 -26.29 11.87 9.53
C THR A 395 -25.41 12.56 10.58
N ALA A 396 -25.16 13.88 10.43
CA ALA A 396 -24.41 14.69 11.39
C ALA A 396 -25.08 14.68 12.77
N ASN A 397 -26.38 14.93 12.81
CA ASN A 397 -27.14 14.98 14.07
C ASN A 397 -27.15 13.62 14.78
N LEU A 398 -27.37 12.53 14.04
CA LEU A 398 -27.32 11.18 14.60
C LEU A 398 -25.93 10.83 15.17
N GLY A 399 -24.85 11.22 14.48
CA GLY A 399 -23.48 11.04 14.97
C GLY A 399 -23.19 11.82 16.25
N VAL A 400 -23.64 13.08 16.32
CA VAL A 400 -23.52 13.91 17.52
C VAL A 400 -24.34 13.32 18.67
N GLN A 401 -25.58 12.87 18.42
CA GLN A 401 -26.41 12.21 19.44
C GLN A 401 -25.75 10.92 19.96
N ALA A 402 -25.17 10.12 19.07
CA ALA A 402 -24.42 8.93 19.48
C ALA A 402 -23.25 9.31 20.42
N ALA A 403 -22.48 10.34 20.06
CA ALA A 403 -21.37 10.83 20.87
C ALA A 403 -21.81 11.37 22.24
N LEU A 404 -22.98 11.99 22.32
CA LEU A 404 -23.57 12.46 23.61
C LEU A 404 -24.07 11.32 24.49
N THR A 405 -24.55 10.23 23.88
CA THR A 405 -25.16 9.10 24.58
C THR A 405 -24.17 8.00 24.96
N GLY A 406 -22.88 8.29 24.96
CA GLY A 406 -21.86 7.40 25.52
C GLY A 406 -21.02 6.62 24.49
N HIS A 407 -21.12 6.91 23.20
CA HIS A 407 -20.36 6.23 22.17
C HIS A 407 -19.15 7.05 21.71
N LEU A 408 -18.05 6.39 21.38
CA LEU A 408 -16.95 7.01 20.66
C LEU A 408 -17.22 6.91 19.15
N VAL A 409 -17.37 8.05 18.50
CA VAL A 409 -17.80 8.15 17.10
C VAL A 409 -16.64 8.63 16.22
N PHE A 410 -16.32 7.88 15.18
CA PHE A 410 -15.38 8.26 14.14
C PHE A 410 -16.13 8.58 12.85
N SER A 411 -15.73 9.64 12.15
CA SER A 411 -16.29 9.94 10.83
C SER A 411 -15.33 10.77 9.98
N THR A 412 -15.71 10.95 8.70
CA THR A 412 -14.96 11.84 7.80
C THR A 412 -15.82 12.98 7.29
N LEU A 413 -15.15 14.10 7.02
CA LEU A 413 -15.69 15.25 6.32
C LEU A 413 -14.79 15.58 5.12
N HIS A 414 -15.35 16.33 4.16
CA HIS A 414 -14.59 16.85 3.03
C HIS A 414 -14.38 18.35 3.22
N THR A 415 -13.32 18.73 3.93
CA THR A 415 -12.88 20.12 4.10
C THR A 415 -11.37 20.22 3.87
N ASN A 416 -10.85 21.42 3.65
CA ASN A 416 -9.46 21.63 3.26
C ASN A 416 -8.49 21.52 4.45
N ASN A 417 -8.91 21.94 5.64
CA ASN A 417 -8.15 21.89 6.88
C ASN A 417 -9.03 21.47 8.07
N ALA A 418 -8.42 21.25 9.23
CA ALA A 418 -9.10 20.78 10.41
C ALA A 418 -10.10 21.83 10.97
N ALA A 419 -9.70 23.09 11.03
CA ALA A 419 -10.54 24.16 11.58
C ALA A 419 -11.82 24.38 10.80
N THR A 420 -11.82 24.21 9.47
CA THR A 420 -13.01 24.38 8.62
C THR A 420 -14.07 23.28 8.79
N CYS A 421 -13.74 22.17 9.47
CA CYS A 421 -14.73 21.15 9.81
C CYS A 421 -15.83 21.68 10.76
N LEU A 422 -15.48 22.58 11.67
CA LEU A 422 -16.39 23.05 12.68
C LEU A 422 -17.51 23.94 12.08
N PRO A 423 -17.22 24.98 11.27
CA PRO A 423 -18.25 25.69 10.52
C PRO A 423 -19.06 24.78 9.61
N ARG A 424 -18.44 23.75 9.00
CA ARG A 424 -19.18 22.82 8.15
C ARG A 424 -20.26 22.05 8.89
N LEU A 425 -20.02 21.67 10.16
CA LEU A 425 -21.05 21.08 11.02
C LEU A 425 -22.16 22.09 11.38
N LEU A 426 -21.81 23.36 11.60
CA LEU A 426 -22.79 24.45 11.79
C LEU A 426 -23.69 24.62 10.57
N ASP A 427 -23.10 24.61 9.36
CA ASP A 427 -23.85 24.69 8.08
C ASP A 427 -24.82 23.49 7.90
N MET A 428 -24.49 22.33 8.48
CA MET A 428 -25.36 21.15 8.49
C MET A 428 -26.47 21.25 9.57
N GLY A 429 -26.57 22.35 10.31
CA GLY A 429 -27.59 22.60 11.31
C GLY A 429 -27.32 22.01 12.69
N ILE A 430 -26.06 21.68 13.00
CA ILE A 430 -25.70 21.24 14.35
C ILE A 430 -25.45 22.45 15.25
N GLU A 431 -26.07 22.46 16.41
CA GLU A 431 -25.95 23.56 17.38
C GLU A 431 -24.50 23.69 17.89
N PRO A 432 -23.95 24.92 18.02
CA PRO A 432 -22.57 25.18 18.43
C PRO A 432 -22.17 24.50 19.74
N PHE A 433 -23.05 24.50 20.73
CA PHE A 433 -22.75 23.89 22.02
C PHE A 433 -22.66 22.35 21.97
N LEU A 434 -23.36 21.71 21.01
CA LEU A 434 -23.27 20.28 20.74
C LEU A 434 -21.92 19.94 20.12
N ILE A 435 -21.47 20.71 19.15
CA ILE A 435 -20.14 20.56 18.52
C ILE A 435 -19.07 20.70 19.59
N ALA A 436 -19.12 21.78 20.39
CA ALA A 436 -18.13 22.07 21.43
C ALA A 436 -18.04 20.97 22.52
N SER A 437 -19.14 20.30 22.82
CA SER A 437 -19.18 19.25 23.84
C SER A 437 -18.81 17.87 23.33
N THR A 438 -19.11 17.57 22.06
CA THR A 438 -18.95 16.23 21.50
C THR A 438 -17.65 16.03 20.72
N VAL A 439 -17.22 17.00 19.91
CA VAL A 439 -15.98 16.87 19.12
C VAL A 439 -14.79 16.91 20.07
N LYS A 440 -13.89 15.92 19.96
CA LYS A 440 -12.67 15.80 20.75
C LYS A 440 -11.43 16.20 19.95
N ALA A 441 -11.37 15.75 18.71
CA ALA A 441 -10.30 16.11 17.80
C ALA A 441 -10.78 16.14 16.35
N VAL A 442 -10.12 16.98 15.55
CA VAL A 442 -10.27 16.99 14.10
C VAL A 442 -8.90 16.82 13.46
N ILE A 443 -8.76 15.82 12.60
CA ILE A 443 -7.52 15.46 11.92
C ILE A 443 -7.61 15.91 10.48
N GLY A 444 -6.86 16.92 10.09
CA GLY A 444 -6.65 17.30 8.70
C GLY A 444 -5.49 16.52 8.10
N GLN A 445 -5.63 15.96 6.89
CA GLN A 445 -4.56 15.16 6.29
C GLN A 445 -4.47 15.26 4.76
N ARG A 446 -3.23 15.10 4.27
CA ARG A 446 -2.88 14.94 2.86
C ARG A 446 -1.83 13.83 2.74
N LEU A 447 -1.66 13.30 1.53
CA LEU A 447 -0.58 12.38 1.19
C LEU A 447 0.41 13.05 0.25
N VAL A 448 1.69 12.88 0.57
CA VAL A 448 2.83 13.30 -0.26
C VAL A 448 3.65 12.07 -0.66
N ARG A 449 4.38 12.13 -1.77
CA ARG A 449 5.29 11.05 -2.16
C ARG A 449 6.46 10.99 -1.19
N ARG A 450 6.83 9.76 -0.80
CA ARG A 450 7.99 9.52 0.04
C ARG A 450 9.24 9.38 -0.82
N LEU A 451 10.30 10.08 -0.46
CA LEU A 451 11.61 9.90 -1.08
C LEU A 451 12.10 8.46 -0.90
N CYS A 452 12.75 7.93 -1.91
CA CYS A 452 13.40 6.64 -1.78
C CYS A 452 14.58 6.76 -0.82
N MET A 453 14.52 6.07 0.31
CA MET A 453 15.54 6.16 1.37
C MET A 453 16.93 5.71 0.89
N ASN A 454 16.99 4.82 -0.13
CA ASN A 454 18.25 4.27 -0.64
C ASN A 454 18.98 5.19 -1.62
N CYS A 455 18.25 6.02 -2.37
CA CYS A 455 18.88 6.83 -3.42
C CYS A 455 18.63 8.35 -3.31
N ARG A 456 17.88 8.81 -2.29
CA ARG A 456 17.70 10.25 -2.05
C ARG A 456 19.04 10.95 -1.87
N GLN A 457 19.12 12.18 -2.30
CA GLN A 457 20.34 13.00 -2.24
C GLN A 457 20.13 14.17 -1.30
N GLU A 458 21.06 14.34 -0.38
CA GLU A 458 21.17 15.56 0.43
C GLU A 458 21.77 16.69 -0.41
N TYR A 459 21.31 17.91 -0.18
CA TYR A 459 21.88 19.10 -0.80
C TYR A 459 21.70 20.33 0.09
N THR A 460 22.58 21.32 -0.07
CA THR A 460 22.47 22.62 0.58
C THR A 460 21.65 23.54 -0.33
N PRO A 461 20.49 24.07 0.15
CA PRO A 461 19.65 24.96 -0.65
C PRO A 461 20.39 26.30 -0.91
N ASN A 462 20.20 26.88 -2.09
CA ASN A 462 20.72 28.18 -2.42
C ASN A 462 19.88 29.32 -1.80
N GLU A 463 20.37 30.57 -1.86
CA GLU A 463 19.70 31.73 -1.25
C GLU A 463 18.28 31.97 -1.84
N GLU A 464 18.08 31.69 -3.13
CA GLU A 464 16.77 31.86 -3.80
C GLU A 464 15.79 30.81 -3.30
N GLU A 465 16.22 29.57 -3.14
CA GLU A 465 15.40 28.47 -2.58
C GLU A 465 15.03 28.74 -1.11
N ILE A 466 16.00 29.20 -0.29
CA ILE A 466 15.75 29.59 1.10
C ILE A 466 14.70 30.71 1.15
N LYS A 467 14.88 31.73 0.31
CA LYS A 467 13.93 32.84 0.23
C LYS A 467 12.52 32.34 -0.18
N TYR A 468 12.44 31.50 -1.19
CA TYR A 468 11.19 30.90 -1.65
C TYR A 468 10.50 30.10 -0.53
N ILE A 469 11.24 29.23 0.18
CA ILE A 469 10.72 28.45 1.31
C ILE A 469 10.24 29.39 2.41
N THR A 470 11.04 30.41 2.76
CA THR A 470 10.71 31.39 3.81
C THR A 470 9.41 32.13 3.49
N GLU A 471 9.23 32.56 2.24
CA GLU A 471 8.01 33.25 1.81
C GLU A 471 6.79 32.30 1.80
N MET A 472 6.94 31.10 1.26
CA MET A 472 5.83 30.13 1.10
C MET A 472 5.32 29.59 2.43
N PHE A 473 6.23 29.33 3.39
CA PHE A 473 5.88 28.83 4.73
C PHE A 473 5.74 29.96 5.77
N LYS A 474 5.87 31.24 5.34
CA LYS A 474 5.78 32.44 6.20
C LYS A 474 6.75 32.36 7.39
N ILE A 475 7.98 31.91 7.13
CA ILE A 475 9.01 31.75 8.15
C ILE A 475 9.61 33.13 8.47
N ASN A 476 9.67 33.48 9.75
CA ASN A 476 10.38 34.64 10.26
C ASN A 476 11.49 34.19 11.25
N THR A 477 12.26 35.11 11.78
CA THR A 477 13.38 34.79 12.67
C THR A 477 12.95 34.01 13.92
N GLU A 478 11.76 34.26 14.46
CA GLU A 478 11.22 33.52 15.63
C GLU A 478 10.75 32.12 15.22
N SER A 479 10.21 32.00 14.01
CA SER A 479 9.74 30.71 13.46
C SER A 479 10.88 29.75 13.18
N ILE A 480 12.09 30.22 12.81
CA ILE A 480 13.26 29.38 12.54
C ILE A 480 13.61 28.53 13.75
N LYS A 481 13.70 29.15 14.94
CA LYS A 481 13.97 28.41 16.17
C LYS A 481 12.88 27.39 16.47
N LYS A 482 11.61 27.75 16.30
CA LYS A 482 10.49 26.80 16.47
C LYS A 482 10.54 25.64 15.48
N ILE A 483 11.00 25.87 14.24
CA ILE A 483 11.20 24.81 13.24
C ILE A 483 12.29 23.85 13.70
N HIS A 484 13.41 24.39 14.22
CA HIS A 484 14.50 23.58 14.75
C HIS A 484 14.04 22.74 15.95
N ASP A 485 13.37 23.34 16.92
CA ASP A 485 12.78 22.63 18.09
C ASP A 485 11.81 21.50 17.66
N LEU A 486 11.00 21.75 16.63
CA LEU A 486 10.07 20.74 16.07
C LEU A 486 10.83 19.64 15.33
N GLU A 487 11.91 19.96 14.62
CA GLU A 487 12.73 18.97 13.96
C GLU A 487 13.48 18.09 14.97
N GLU A 488 13.99 18.65 16.08
CA GLU A 488 14.56 17.89 17.20
C GLU A 488 13.55 16.90 17.77
N GLN A 489 12.32 17.34 18.05
CA GLN A 489 11.25 16.46 18.50
C GLN A 489 10.94 15.36 17.49
N ALA A 490 10.87 15.68 16.20
CA ALA A 490 10.67 14.69 15.14
C ALA A 490 11.82 13.67 15.06
N PHE A 491 13.06 14.11 15.35
CA PHE A 491 14.22 13.23 15.43
C PHE A 491 14.12 12.26 16.62
N GLU A 492 13.75 12.75 17.80
CA GLU A 492 13.52 11.93 18.99
C GLU A 492 12.43 10.86 18.74
N ASP A 493 11.37 11.24 18.02
CA ASP A 493 10.29 10.34 17.60
C ASP A 493 10.68 9.44 16.39
N LYS A 494 11.96 9.44 15.99
CA LYS A 494 12.52 8.64 14.88
C LYS A 494 11.89 8.91 13.51
N ILE A 495 11.31 10.08 13.31
CA ILE A 495 10.81 10.52 12.02
C ILE A 495 12.00 10.77 11.08
N GLY A 496 12.06 10.02 9.98
CA GLY A 496 13.22 10.05 9.07
C GLY A 496 14.41 9.19 9.53
N GLY A 497 14.29 8.46 10.66
CA GLY A 497 15.36 7.62 11.21
C GLY A 497 16.59 8.44 11.60
N ASP A 498 17.78 7.91 11.31
CA ASP A 498 19.08 8.53 11.64
C ASP A 498 19.51 9.62 10.65
N THR A 499 18.58 10.19 9.87
CA THR A 499 18.83 11.29 8.94
C THR A 499 19.40 12.50 9.70
N PRO A 500 20.47 13.18 9.23
CA PRO A 500 20.96 14.40 9.84
C PRO A 500 19.89 15.48 9.95
N MET A 501 20.05 16.38 10.92
CA MET A 501 19.19 17.56 11.06
C MET A 501 19.38 18.49 9.85
N GLY A 502 18.28 18.93 9.26
CA GLY A 502 18.27 19.86 8.12
C GLY A 502 18.23 21.32 8.52
N SER A 503 17.91 21.64 9.78
CA SER A 503 17.85 23.00 10.31
C SER A 503 18.78 23.22 11.50
N THR A 504 19.06 24.48 11.77
CA THR A 504 19.76 24.97 12.96
C THR A 504 18.98 26.15 13.54
N ASP A 505 19.36 26.64 14.72
CA ASP A 505 18.80 27.87 15.32
C ASP A 505 18.84 29.09 14.39
N SER A 506 19.72 29.07 13.37
CA SER A 506 19.97 30.17 12.46
C SER A 506 19.33 30.04 11.08
N GLY A 507 18.94 28.84 10.67
CA GLY A 507 18.36 28.64 9.33
C GLY A 507 18.24 27.18 8.89
N ILE A 508 17.85 27.01 7.63
CA ILE A 508 17.80 25.72 6.94
C ILE A 508 19.14 25.51 6.24
N GLU A 509 19.86 24.45 6.59
CA GLU A 509 21.19 24.15 6.03
C GLU A 509 21.14 23.02 5.01
N HIS A 510 20.28 22.01 5.22
CA HIS A 510 20.20 20.83 4.37
C HIS A 510 18.76 20.49 4.01
N LEU A 511 18.57 20.07 2.78
CA LEU A 511 17.31 19.53 2.25
C LEU A 511 17.60 18.26 1.44
N TRP A 512 16.55 17.58 1.05
CA TRP A 512 16.62 16.32 0.34
C TRP A 512 15.86 16.38 -0.98
N LYS A 513 16.43 15.76 -2.00
CA LYS A 513 15.83 15.67 -3.34
C LYS A 513 15.84 14.21 -3.85
N PRO A 514 14.92 13.86 -4.77
CA PRO A 514 14.99 12.56 -5.43
C PRO A 514 16.25 12.48 -6.30
N ASN A 515 16.86 11.29 -6.35
CA ASN A 515 17.88 11.03 -7.37
C ASN A 515 17.19 11.00 -8.75
N PRO A 516 17.62 11.81 -9.73
CA PRO A 516 17.02 11.83 -11.07
C PRO A 516 17.06 10.49 -11.79
N GLU A 517 18.11 9.70 -11.56
CA GLU A 517 18.25 8.36 -12.14
C GLU A 517 17.52 7.29 -11.31
N GLY A 518 17.16 7.60 -10.06
CA GLY A 518 16.54 6.67 -9.14
C GLY A 518 17.42 5.48 -8.78
N CYS A 519 16.80 4.38 -8.40
CA CYS A 519 17.42 3.08 -8.19
C CYS A 519 16.38 1.98 -8.41
N ASP A 520 16.82 0.72 -8.44
CA ASP A 520 15.93 -0.44 -8.65
C ASP A 520 14.80 -0.50 -7.62
N GLU A 521 15.08 -0.17 -6.35
CA GLU A 521 14.06 -0.16 -5.30
C GLU A 521 12.90 0.80 -5.54
N CYS A 522 13.14 1.94 -6.17
CA CYS A 522 12.11 2.93 -6.47
C CYS A 522 11.62 2.86 -7.93
N GLY A 523 12.05 1.86 -8.71
CA GLY A 523 11.73 1.76 -10.13
C GLY A 523 12.20 2.99 -10.91
N HIS A 524 13.42 3.49 -10.61
CA HIS A 524 14.10 4.61 -11.27
C HIS A 524 13.33 5.94 -11.26
N ASN A 525 12.54 6.21 -10.21
CA ASN A 525 11.77 7.46 -10.12
C ASN A 525 12.12 8.35 -8.91
N GLY A 526 13.05 7.91 -8.04
CA GLY A 526 13.49 8.64 -6.85
C GLY A 526 12.49 8.69 -5.69
N PHE A 527 11.26 8.15 -5.86
CA PHE A 527 10.22 8.09 -4.84
C PHE A 527 9.74 6.65 -4.64
N LYS A 528 9.37 6.28 -3.41
CA LYS A 528 8.82 4.95 -3.07
C LYS A 528 7.73 5.07 -2.01
N GLY A 529 6.48 4.88 -2.43
CA GLY A 529 5.31 4.98 -1.57
C GLY A 529 4.93 6.41 -1.22
N ARG A 530 4.03 6.54 -0.24
CA ARG A 530 3.48 7.81 0.22
C ARG A 530 3.52 7.89 1.74
N VAL A 531 3.52 9.10 2.28
CA VAL A 531 3.44 9.40 3.71
C VAL A 531 2.39 10.48 3.95
N GLY A 532 1.71 10.42 5.09
CA GLY A 532 0.76 11.45 5.50
C GLY A 532 1.47 12.71 6.01
N ILE A 533 0.88 13.86 5.73
CA ILE A 533 1.12 15.11 6.45
C ILE A 533 -0.16 15.49 7.16
N TYR A 534 -0.04 15.89 8.42
CA TYR A 534 -1.14 15.99 9.35
C TYR A 534 -1.20 17.35 10.05
N GLU A 535 -2.40 17.78 10.37
CA GLU A 535 -2.68 18.77 11.40
C GLU A 535 -3.77 18.21 12.30
N VAL A 536 -3.59 18.28 13.60
CA VAL A 536 -4.53 17.73 14.58
C VAL A 536 -5.01 18.84 15.50
N LEU A 537 -6.26 19.22 15.33
CA LEU A 537 -6.94 20.21 16.14
C LEU A 537 -7.60 19.49 17.34
N GLY A 538 -7.01 19.62 18.52
CA GLY A 538 -7.64 19.22 19.79
C GLY A 538 -8.65 20.28 20.26
N ILE A 539 -9.78 19.85 20.76
CA ILE A 539 -10.84 20.77 21.20
C ILE A 539 -10.64 21.15 22.67
N SER A 540 -9.76 22.12 22.91
CA SER A 540 -9.48 22.70 24.22
C SER A 540 -10.64 23.57 24.75
N ILE A 541 -10.62 23.93 26.04
CA ILE A 541 -11.62 24.81 26.63
C ILE A 541 -11.70 26.18 25.93
N PRO A 542 -10.58 26.87 25.60
CA PRO A 542 -10.64 28.09 24.80
C PRO A 542 -11.33 27.88 23.46
N ILE A 543 -10.98 26.80 22.70
CA ILE A 543 -11.58 26.47 21.42
C ILE A 543 -13.08 26.17 21.55
N GLN A 544 -13.52 25.46 22.60
CA GLN A 544 -14.94 25.23 22.89
C GLN A 544 -15.73 26.55 23.05
N LYS A 545 -15.15 27.53 23.76
CA LYS A 545 -15.75 28.86 23.88
C LYS A 545 -15.86 29.59 22.55
N MET A 546 -14.83 29.48 21.72
CA MET A 546 -14.82 30.07 20.38
C MET A 546 -15.89 29.45 19.46
N ILE A 547 -16.01 28.11 19.49
CA ILE A 547 -17.08 27.39 18.75
C ILE A 547 -18.45 27.88 19.19
N THR A 548 -18.68 27.96 20.50
CA THR A 548 -19.96 28.41 21.09
C THR A 548 -20.27 29.87 20.74
N ALA A 549 -19.24 30.70 20.57
CA ALA A 549 -19.35 32.08 20.13
C ALA A 549 -19.45 32.26 18.60
N ASN A 550 -19.49 31.17 17.82
CA ASN A 550 -19.45 31.16 16.35
C ASN A 550 -18.23 31.90 15.77
N ALA A 551 -17.05 31.73 16.38
CA ALA A 551 -15.82 32.30 15.85
C ALA A 551 -15.49 31.72 14.46
N THR A 552 -14.72 32.47 13.68
CA THR A 552 -14.33 32.02 12.33
C THR A 552 -13.34 30.86 12.38
N SER A 553 -13.26 30.08 11.30
CA SER A 553 -12.26 29.00 11.19
C SER A 553 -10.82 29.52 11.34
N ASN A 554 -10.54 30.74 10.88
CA ASN A 554 -9.20 31.33 11.02
C ASN A 554 -8.87 31.65 12.47
N ASP A 555 -9.83 32.24 13.22
CA ASP A 555 -9.61 32.53 14.65
C ASP A 555 -9.37 31.24 15.45
N ILE A 556 -10.12 30.18 15.14
CA ILE A 556 -9.96 28.86 15.76
C ILE A 556 -8.60 28.26 15.42
N GLN A 557 -8.16 28.39 14.15
CA GLN A 557 -6.85 27.90 13.72
C GLN A 557 -5.72 28.65 14.40
N ASP A 558 -5.80 29.97 14.49
CA ASP A 558 -4.79 30.80 15.16
C ASP A 558 -4.70 30.46 16.65
N GLN A 559 -5.85 30.24 17.32
CA GLN A 559 -5.87 29.78 18.71
C GLN A 559 -5.21 28.40 18.84
N ALA A 560 -5.53 27.45 17.97
CA ALA A 560 -4.95 26.12 18.00
C ALA A 560 -3.43 26.15 17.78
N ILE A 561 -2.94 26.98 16.85
CA ILE A 561 -1.51 27.18 16.62
C ILE A 561 -0.83 27.78 17.85
N SER A 562 -1.50 28.72 18.54
CA SER A 562 -0.99 29.30 19.79
C SER A 562 -0.90 28.27 20.93
N GLU A 563 -1.74 27.24 20.91
CA GLU A 563 -1.74 26.08 21.83
C GLU A 563 -0.76 24.97 21.40
N GLY A 564 -0.04 25.15 20.30
CA GLY A 564 1.01 24.25 19.83
C GLY A 564 0.61 23.32 18.67
N MET A 565 -0.58 23.48 18.09
CA MET A 565 -0.96 22.72 16.89
C MET A 565 0.05 22.96 15.76
N VAL A 566 0.55 21.88 15.17
CA VAL A 566 1.39 21.90 13.98
C VAL A 566 0.47 21.84 12.75
N THR A 567 0.59 22.83 11.85
CA THR A 567 -0.19 22.84 10.60
C THR A 567 0.32 21.78 9.62
N MET A 568 -0.50 21.34 8.67
CA MET A 568 -0.07 20.38 7.63
C MET A 568 1.15 20.86 6.85
N GLN A 569 1.25 22.15 6.55
CA GLN A 569 2.41 22.72 5.88
C GLN A 569 3.66 22.59 6.73
N MET A 570 3.57 22.92 8.02
CA MET A 570 4.70 22.81 8.93
C MET A 570 5.11 21.36 9.16
N ASP A 571 4.17 20.44 9.36
CA ASP A 571 4.44 19.01 9.45
C ASP A 571 5.16 18.48 8.19
N GLY A 572 4.71 18.94 7.01
CA GLY A 572 5.34 18.63 5.74
C GLY A 572 6.76 19.18 5.63
N LEU A 573 6.99 20.41 6.08
CA LEU A 573 8.33 21.03 6.09
C LEU A 573 9.28 20.22 6.99
N ILE A 574 8.87 19.88 8.20
CA ILE A 574 9.67 19.06 9.11
C ILE A 574 10.00 17.71 8.46
N LYS A 575 9.04 17.05 7.83
CA LYS A 575 9.27 15.80 7.09
C LYS A 575 10.20 15.97 5.90
N SER A 576 10.24 17.17 5.28
CA SER A 576 11.18 17.46 4.20
C SER A 576 12.61 17.67 4.74
N LEU A 577 12.77 18.34 5.87
CA LEU A 577 14.04 18.47 6.58
C LEU A 577 14.58 17.09 7.00
N ARG A 578 13.70 16.21 7.48
CA ARG A 578 14.02 14.82 7.85
C ARG A 578 14.16 13.88 6.65
N GLY A 579 14.18 14.39 5.42
CA GLY A 579 14.41 13.62 4.19
C GLY A 579 13.34 12.57 3.86
N ILE A 580 12.13 12.72 4.36
CA ILE A 580 11.01 11.80 4.06
C ILE A 580 10.33 12.17 2.74
N THR A 581 10.22 13.48 2.49
CA THR A 581 9.59 14.02 1.28
C THR A 581 10.36 15.25 0.79
N THR A 582 9.84 15.96 -0.20
CA THR A 582 10.42 17.22 -0.68
C THR A 582 9.51 18.40 -0.38
N VAL A 583 10.06 19.60 -0.30
CA VAL A 583 9.29 20.84 -0.16
C VAL A 583 8.25 21.00 -1.26
N ASP A 584 8.61 20.65 -2.51
CA ASP A 584 7.70 20.75 -3.66
C ASP A 584 6.48 19.82 -3.53
N GLU A 585 6.66 18.61 -3.01
CA GLU A 585 5.56 17.69 -2.74
C GLU A 585 4.60 18.24 -1.69
N VAL A 586 5.14 18.85 -0.63
CA VAL A 586 4.34 19.50 0.42
C VAL A 586 3.55 20.66 -0.14
N LEU A 587 4.19 21.57 -0.87
CA LEU A 587 3.53 22.72 -1.48
C LEU A 587 2.48 22.27 -2.50
N ARG A 588 2.77 21.26 -3.31
CA ARG A 588 1.80 20.70 -4.27
C ARG A 588 0.56 20.14 -3.56
N ALA A 589 0.74 19.44 -2.43
CA ALA A 589 -0.35 18.82 -1.71
C ALA A 589 -1.18 19.81 -0.87
N THR A 590 -0.59 20.96 -0.48
CA THR A 590 -1.22 21.96 0.39
C THR A 590 -1.67 23.22 -0.35
N ARG A 591 -1.39 23.37 -1.65
CA ARG A 591 -1.99 24.42 -2.48
C ARG A 591 -3.49 24.16 -2.61
N GLU A 592 -4.28 25.16 -2.29
CA GLU A 592 -5.72 25.16 -2.46
C GLU A 592 -6.15 25.29 -3.93
#